data_0964d32cce3d5306bfdf31f9d4120eea
#
_entry.id   0964d32cce3d5306bfdf31f9d4120eea
#
_cell.length_a   1.000
_cell.length_b   1.000
_cell.length_c   1.000
_cell.angle_alpha   90.00
_cell.angle_beta   90.00
_cell.angle_gamma   90.00
#
_symmetry.space_group_name_H-M   'P 1'
#
loop_
_entity.id
_entity.type
_entity.pdbx_description
1 polymer ?
#
loop_
_entity_poly.entity_id
_entity_poly.type
_entity_poly.pdbx_seq_one_letter_code
_entity_poly.pdbx_strand_id
1 'polypeptide(L)'
;MDKGIIVSCQAEEGSYLNNIQSIVALAKEAERGGAVAVRIEGVDNISAVKKEVDIPVIGLIKKKYTTGKVWITPSILEAKLIEAAGADYIAADATGRKDALTVKDGWKNLRDICELTSVPVIGDMAYGLSWPYE
;
A
#
# COMPACT_ATOMS: atom_id res chain seq x y z
N MET A 1 13.36 -5.72 7.14
CA MET A 1 13.46 -4.27 6.88
C MET A 1 14.26 -3.62 8.00
N ASP A 2 15.20 -2.77 7.65
CA ASP A 2 16.02 -2.06 8.62
C ASP A 2 15.21 -1.03 9.41
N LYS A 3 15.72 -0.62 10.58
CA LYS A 3 15.12 0.48 11.32
C LYS A 3 15.40 1.80 10.61
N GLY A 4 14.39 2.65 10.50
CA GLY A 4 14.55 3.95 9.86
C GLY A 4 13.23 4.55 9.43
N ILE A 5 13.31 5.51 8.52
CA ILE A 5 12.14 6.22 8.01
C ILE A 5 11.64 5.54 6.74
N ILE A 6 10.34 5.28 6.69
CA ILE A 6 9.62 4.88 5.48
C ILE A 6 8.96 6.13 4.91
N VAL A 7 9.26 6.44 3.65
CA VAL A 7 8.69 7.61 3.00
C VAL A 7 7.53 7.21 2.09
N SER A 8 6.37 7.84 2.29
CA SER A 8 5.22 7.66 1.43
C SER A 8 5.31 8.60 0.22
N CYS A 9 5.48 8.02 -0.95
CA CYS A 9 5.59 8.76 -2.21
C CYS A 9 4.29 8.61 -2.99
N GLN A 10 3.32 9.45 -2.66
CA GLN A 10 1.98 9.42 -3.25
C GLN A 10 1.52 10.83 -3.56
N ALA A 11 0.60 10.95 -4.50
CA ALA A 11 -0.03 12.21 -4.86
C ALA A 11 -1.54 12.02 -4.98
N GLU A 12 -2.29 13.07 -4.67
CA GLU A 12 -3.74 13.06 -4.77
C GLU A 12 -4.18 13.17 -6.23
N GLU A 13 -5.39 12.68 -6.50
CA GLU A 13 -6.05 12.87 -7.78
C GLU A 13 -6.16 14.37 -8.09
N GLY A 14 -5.79 14.76 -9.31
CA GLY A 14 -5.77 16.15 -9.73
C GLY A 14 -4.49 16.91 -9.40
N SER A 15 -3.59 16.35 -8.58
CA SER A 15 -2.27 16.94 -8.34
C SER A 15 -1.38 16.84 -9.58
N TYR A 16 -0.59 17.88 -9.83
CA TYR A 16 0.45 17.86 -10.89
C TYR A 16 1.55 16.82 -10.61
N LEU A 17 1.66 16.35 -9.37
CA LEU A 17 2.61 15.29 -8.99
C LEU A 17 2.05 13.89 -9.21
N ASN A 18 0.76 13.78 -9.56
CA ASN A 18 0.12 12.47 -9.77
C ASN A 18 0.43 11.90 -11.16
N ASN A 19 1.69 11.57 -11.37
CA ASN A 19 2.18 10.91 -12.58
C ASN A 19 3.39 10.05 -12.24
N ILE A 20 3.68 9.08 -13.08
CA ILE A 20 4.75 8.10 -12.84
C ILE A 20 6.12 8.79 -12.66
N GLN A 21 6.45 9.76 -13.49
CA GLN A 21 7.74 10.43 -13.43
C GLN A 21 7.97 11.15 -12.10
N SER A 22 6.96 11.84 -11.60
CA SER A 22 7.02 12.54 -10.31
C SER A 22 7.13 11.57 -9.15
N ILE A 23 6.38 10.49 -9.17
CA ILE A 23 6.43 9.47 -8.11
C ILE A 23 7.80 8.79 -8.07
N VAL A 24 8.35 8.45 -9.23
CA VAL A 24 9.71 7.90 -9.33
C VAL A 24 10.74 8.89 -8.78
N ALA A 25 10.63 10.16 -9.13
CA ALA A 25 11.53 11.20 -8.63
C ALA A 25 11.47 11.33 -7.11
N LEU A 26 10.27 11.33 -6.54
CA LEU A 26 10.08 11.35 -5.07
C LEU A 26 10.72 10.13 -4.40
N ALA A 27 10.55 8.95 -4.97
CA ALA A 27 11.12 7.71 -4.43
C ALA A 27 12.67 7.73 -4.47
N LYS A 28 13.24 8.21 -5.56
CA LYS A 28 14.70 8.37 -5.70
C LYS A 28 15.26 9.38 -4.70
N GLU A 29 14.57 10.50 -4.49
CA GLU A 29 14.97 11.48 -3.48
C GLU A 29 14.84 10.93 -2.05
N ALA A 30 13.81 10.15 -1.78
CA ALA A 30 13.66 9.46 -0.50
C ALA A 30 14.84 8.50 -0.25
N GLU A 31 15.19 7.69 -1.23
CA GLU A 31 16.36 6.80 -1.15
C GLU A 31 17.65 7.59 -0.93
N ARG A 32 17.86 8.65 -1.70
CA ARG A 32 19.04 9.51 -1.55
C ARG A 32 19.12 10.14 -0.15
N GLY A 33 17.98 10.46 0.44
CA GLY A 33 17.88 11.01 1.79
C GLY A 33 18.04 9.98 2.91
N GLY A 34 18.19 8.68 2.59
CA GLY A 34 18.42 7.65 3.57
C GLY A 34 17.17 6.90 4.05
N ALA A 35 16.06 7.00 3.34
CA ALA A 35 14.87 6.20 3.64
C ALA A 35 15.19 4.71 3.57
N VAL A 36 14.61 3.92 4.46
CA VAL A 36 14.80 2.46 4.48
C VAL A 36 13.80 1.72 3.60
N ALA A 37 12.72 2.38 3.23
CA ALA A 37 11.70 1.87 2.30
C ALA A 37 10.89 3.03 1.78
N VAL A 38 10.18 2.80 0.68
CA VAL A 38 9.17 3.74 0.14
C VAL A 38 7.82 3.05 0.04
N ARG A 39 6.76 3.80 0.28
CA ARG A 39 5.38 3.35 0.16
C ARG A 39 4.77 3.97 -1.10
N ILE A 40 4.32 3.11 -2.02
CA ILE A 40 3.91 3.50 -3.38
C ILE A 40 2.49 2.98 -3.65
N GLU A 41 1.64 3.84 -4.20
CA GLU A 41 0.28 3.52 -4.60
C GLU A 41 0.20 3.29 -6.11
N GLY A 42 -0.50 2.23 -6.51
CA GLY A 42 -0.82 1.94 -7.90
C GLY A 42 0.21 1.05 -8.60
N VAL A 43 -0.32 0.12 -9.41
CA VAL A 43 0.47 -0.91 -10.10
C VAL A 43 1.58 -0.33 -10.97
N ASP A 44 1.26 0.68 -11.78
CA ASP A 44 2.22 1.27 -12.71
C ASP A 44 3.33 2.02 -11.97
N ASN A 45 2.97 2.75 -10.91
CA ASN A 45 3.93 3.44 -10.06
C ASN A 45 4.86 2.45 -9.35
N ILE A 46 4.30 1.38 -8.79
CA ILE A 46 5.08 0.33 -8.11
C ILE A 46 6.11 -0.26 -9.08
N SER A 47 5.66 -0.65 -10.26
CA SER A 47 6.53 -1.25 -11.27
C SER A 47 7.64 -0.30 -11.71
N ALA A 48 7.32 0.97 -11.92
CA ALA A 48 8.29 1.98 -12.34
C ALA A 48 9.32 2.30 -11.23
N VAL A 49 8.86 2.49 -9.99
CA VAL A 49 9.72 2.77 -8.85
C VAL A 49 10.65 1.58 -8.58
N LYS A 50 10.14 0.36 -8.66
CA LYS A 50 10.93 -0.84 -8.41
C LYS A 50 12.15 -0.98 -9.33
N LYS A 51 12.07 -0.43 -10.53
CA LYS A 51 13.19 -0.43 -11.47
C LYS A 51 14.26 0.61 -11.14
N GLU A 52 13.94 1.62 -10.35
CA GLU A 52 14.75 2.82 -10.16
C GLU A 52 15.35 2.96 -8.75
N VAL A 53 14.86 2.21 -7.77
CA VAL A 53 15.36 2.26 -6.39
C VAL A 53 15.84 0.88 -5.94
N ASP A 54 16.79 0.87 -5.01
CA ASP A 54 17.34 -0.37 -4.44
C ASP A 54 16.71 -0.70 -3.07
N ILE A 55 16.04 0.27 -2.45
CA ILE A 55 15.35 0.06 -1.16
C ILE A 55 14.02 -0.65 -1.38
N PRO A 56 13.50 -1.34 -0.35
CA PRO A 56 12.21 -2.03 -0.45
C PRO A 56 11.04 -1.12 -0.83
N VAL A 57 10.15 -1.65 -1.66
CA VAL A 57 8.91 -0.97 -2.08
C VAL A 57 7.73 -1.63 -1.39
N ILE A 58 6.99 -0.84 -0.61
CA ILE A 58 5.73 -1.23 0.01
C ILE A 58 4.62 -0.78 -0.92
N GLY A 59 3.98 -1.74 -1.58
CA GLY A 59 2.94 -1.47 -2.56
C GLY A 59 1.55 -1.47 -1.94
N LEU A 60 0.67 -0.62 -2.47
CA LEU A 60 -0.74 -0.59 -2.12
C LEU A 60 -1.58 -0.12 -3.31
N ILE A 61 -2.87 -0.42 -3.27
CA ILE A 61 -3.86 0.12 -4.18
C ILE A 61 -4.98 0.74 -3.35
N LYS A 62 -5.25 2.02 -3.59
CA LYS A 62 -6.38 2.72 -2.99
C LYS A 62 -7.62 2.54 -3.85
N LYS A 63 -8.73 2.13 -3.24
CA LYS A 63 -10.04 2.13 -3.86
C LYS A 63 -11.00 3.03 -3.11
N LYS A 64 -11.66 3.91 -3.85
CA LYS A 64 -12.70 4.78 -3.33
C LYS A 64 -14.06 4.19 -3.64
N TYR A 65 -14.86 3.96 -2.61
CA TYR A 65 -16.21 3.45 -2.77
C TYR A 65 -17.24 4.59 -2.81
N THR A 66 -18.47 4.27 -3.19
CA THR A 66 -19.59 5.21 -3.31
C THR A 66 -19.88 5.99 -2.03
N THR A 67 -19.51 5.44 -0.87
CA THR A 67 -19.59 6.11 0.42
C THR A 67 -18.56 7.21 0.62
N GLY A 68 -17.62 7.39 -0.33
CA GLY A 68 -16.51 8.34 -0.21
C GLY A 68 -15.32 7.85 0.59
N LYS A 69 -15.42 6.69 1.22
CA LYS A 69 -14.32 6.11 2.00
C LYS A 69 -13.27 5.45 1.09
N VAL A 70 -12.01 5.63 1.46
CA VAL A 70 -10.88 5.01 0.76
C VAL A 70 -10.44 3.76 1.52
N TRP A 71 -10.25 2.69 0.78
CA TRP A 71 -9.74 1.42 1.28
C TRP A 71 -8.37 1.13 0.71
N ILE A 72 -7.50 0.58 1.54
CA ILE A 72 -6.13 0.22 1.16
C ILE A 72 -6.11 -1.27 0.85
N THR A 73 -5.84 -1.61 -0.41
CA THR A 73 -5.73 -3.00 -0.90
C THR A 73 -6.89 -3.86 -0.39
N PRO A 74 -8.12 -3.59 -0.85
CA PRO A 74 -9.33 -4.13 -0.22
C PRO A 74 -9.61 -5.61 -0.51
N SER A 75 -8.88 -6.24 -1.42
CA SER A 75 -9.08 -7.65 -1.73
C SER A 75 -7.82 -8.34 -2.23
N ILE A 76 -7.89 -9.67 -2.33
CA ILE A 76 -6.81 -10.48 -2.87
C ILE A 76 -6.49 -10.12 -4.34
N LEU A 77 -7.45 -9.64 -5.09
CA LEU A 77 -7.23 -9.22 -6.48
C LEU A 77 -6.20 -8.09 -6.55
N GLU A 78 -6.39 -7.04 -5.76
CA GLU A 78 -5.44 -5.93 -5.66
C GLU A 78 -4.09 -6.40 -5.14
N ALA A 79 -4.08 -7.25 -4.13
CA ALA A 79 -2.86 -7.79 -3.55
C ALA A 79 -2.02 -8.56 -4.59
N LYS A 80 -2.66 -9.37 -5.42
CA LYS A 80 -2.00 -10.11 -6.50
C LYS A 80 -1.42 -9.19 -7.57
N LEU A 81 -2.10 -8.10 -7.90
CA LEU A 81 -1.60 -7.08 -8.83
C LEU A 81 -0.36 -6.39 -8.27
N ILE A 82 -0.36 -6.06 -6.98
CA ILE A 82 0.78 -5.45 -6.29
C ILE A 82 1.99 -6.40 -6.29
N GLU A 83 1.76 -7.65 -5.96
CA GLU A 83 2.80 -8.70 -5.98
C GLU A 83 3.41 -8.83 -7.38
N ALA A 84 2.56 -8.92 -8.41
CA ALA A 84 2.99 -9.02 -9.81
C ALA A 84 3.76 -7.78 -10.28
N ALA A 85 3.47 -6.60 -9.74
CA ALA A 85 4.20 -5.37 -10.05
C ALA A 85 5.61 -5.33 -9.43
N GLY A 86 5.94 -6.27 -8.54
CA GLY A 86 7.27 -6.41 -7.97
C GLY A 86 7.45 -5.79 -6.59
N ALA A 87 6.38 -5.43 -5.89
CA ALA A 87 6.47 -4.92 -4.53
C ALA A 87 7.15 -5.93 -3.60
N ASP A 88 7.95 -5.43 -2.67
CA ASP A 88 8.61 -6.26 -1.65
C ASP A 88 7.71 -6.51 -0.44
N TYR A 89 6.75 -5.62 -0.20
CA TYR A 89 5.73 -5.71 0.84
C TYR A 89 4.39 -5.23 0.28
N ILE A 90 3.30 -5.77 0.82
CA ILE A 90 1.95 -5.30 0.52
C ILE A 90 1.40 -4.60 1.76
N ALA A 91 0.91 -3.38 1.61
CA ALA A 91 0.13 -2.71 2.64
C ALA A 91 -1.36 -2.96 2.37
N ALA A 92 -2.08 -3.41 3.38
CA ALA A 92 -3.51 -3.70 3.28
C ALA A 92 -4.27 -3.24 4.52
N ASP A 93 -5.49 -2.79 4.31
CA ASP A 93 -6.36 -2.36 5.40
C ASP A 93 -6.65 -3.51 6.35
N ALA A 94 -6.40 -3.31 7.62
CA ALA A 94 -6.65 -4.27 8.69
C ALA A 94 -7.70 -3.77 9.68
N THR A 95 -8.37 -2.66 9.36
CA THR A 95 -9.39 -2.08 10.22
C THR A 95 -10.69 -2.88 10.11
N GLY A 96 -11.27 -3.24 11.26
CA GLY A 96 -12.58 -3.87 11.30
C GLY A 96 -13.67 -2.85 11.03
N ARG A 97 -14.01 -2.62 9.77
CA ARG A 97 -15.06 -1.69 9.36
C ARG A 97 -16.31 -2.45 8.96
N LYS A 98 -17.43 -2.17 9.63
CA LYS A 98 -18.72 -2.81 9.37
C LYS A 98 -19.52 -2.15 8.24
N ASP A 99 -19.06 -1.03 7.76
CA ASP A 99 -19.81 -0.16 6.82
C ASP A 99 -19.42 -0.34 5.35
N ALA A 100 -18.57 -1.25 5.04
CA ALA A 100 -18.21 -1.56 3.66
C ALA A 100 -19.14 -2.64 3.11
N LEU A 101 -19.99 -2.25 2.20
CA LEU A 101 -20.98 -3.14 1.60
C LEU A 101 -20.39 -4.30 0.79
N THR A 102 -19.15 -4.17 0.36
CA THR A 102 -18.54 -5.12 -0.59
C THR A 102 -17.17 -5.63 -0.14
N VAL A 103 -16.62 -5.08 0.93
CA VAL A 103 -15.31 -5.46 1.43
C VAL A 103 -15.51 -6.30 2.68
N LYS A 104 -14.86 -7.44 2.72
CA LYS A 104 -14.75 -8.25 3.91
C LYS A 104 -14.17 -7.41 5.04
N ASP A 105 -14.51 -7.75 6.27
CA ASP A 105 -13.82 -7.27 7.45
C ASP A 105 -12.31 -7.18 7.16
N GLY A 106 -11.70 -6.04 7.44
CA GLY A 106 -10.29 -5.77 7.13
C GLY A 106 -9.34 -6.84 7.67
N TRP A 107 -9.68 -7.39 8.82
CA TRP A 107 -8.99 -8.52 9.44
C TRP A 107 -9.01 -9.79 8.57
N LYS A 108 -10.17 -10.15 8.07
CA LYS A 108 -10.31 -11.30 7.19
C LYS A 108 -9.59 -11.06 5.87
N ASN A 109 -9.67 -9.84 5.34
CA ASN A 109 -8.94 -9.43 4.15
C ASN A 109 -7.42 -9.58 4.36
N LEU A 110 -6.91 -9.07 5.47
CA LEU A 110 -5.50 -9.18 5.80
C LEU A 110 -5.04 -10.64 5.86
N ARG A 111 -5.84 -11.50 6.51
CA ARG A 111 -5.55 -12.93 6.59
C ARG A 111 -5.51 -13.57 5.21
N ASP A 112 -6.54 -13.33 4.40
CA ASP A 112 -6.62 -13.89 3.04
C ASP A 112 -5.40 -13.47 2.22
N ILE A 113 -4.99 -12.21 2.31
CA ILE A 113 -3.82 -11.69 1.60
C ILE A 113 -2.53 -12.36 2.10
N CYS A 114 -2.35 -12.50 3.40
CA CYS A 114 -1.20 -13.19 3.97
C CYS A 114 -1.10 -14.65 3.53
N GLU A 115 -2.23 -15.34 3.42
CA GLU A 115 -2.27 -16.74 3.02
C GLU A 115 -2.04 -16.95 1.52
N LEU A 116 -2.47 -16.00 0.69
CA LEU A 116 -2.52 -16.15 -0.75
C LEU A 116 -1.44 -15.38 -1.52
N THR A 117 -0.60 -14.64 -0.84
CA THR A 117 0.55 -13.96 -1.43
C THR A 117 1.86 -14.48 -0.81
N SER A 118 2.97 -14.30 -1.53
CA SER A 118 4.28 -14.75 -1.08
C SER A 118 5.14 -13.64 -0.46
N VAL A 119 4.68 -12.39 -0.52
CA VAL A 119 5.41 -11.25 0.06
C VAL A 119 4.84 -10.89 1.43
N PRO A 120 5.65 -10.34 2.35
CA PRO A 120 5.18 -9.90 3.66
C PRO A 120 4.11 -8.82 3.55
N VAL A 121 3.14 -8.83 4.47
CA VAL A 121 2.00 -7.91 4.49
C VAL A 121 2.07 -7.02 5.71
N ILE A 122 1.84 -5.72 5.51
CA ILE A 122 1.75 -4.70 6.55
C ILE A 122 0.27 -4.31 6.70
N GLY A 123 -0.26 -4.46 7.91
CA GLY A 123 -1.64 -4.05 8.21
C GLY A 123 -1.74 -2.56 8.49
N ASP A 124 -2.54 -1.85 7.71
CA ASP A 124 -2.90 -0.45 7.98
C ASP A 124 -4.12 -0.42 8.89
N MET A 125 -4.03 0.28 10.01
CA MET A 125 -5.09 0.35 11.00
C MET A 125 -5.49 1.80 11.26
N ALA A 126 -6.79 2.09 11.16
CA ALA A 126 -7.33 3.41 11.46
C ALA A 126 -7.44 3.67 12.96
N TYR A 127 -7.64 2.61 13.75
CA TYR A 127 -7.83 2.69 15.21
C TYR A 127 -6.86 1.72 15.88
N GLY A 128 -5.86 2.21 16.56
CA GLY A 128 -4.77 1.47 17.14
C GLY A 128 -5.16 0.13 17.78
N LEU A 129 -5.56 0.16 19.04
CA LEU A 129 -5.81 -1.06 19.82
C LEU A 129 -7.25 -1.55 19.82
N SER A 130 -8.13 -0.93 19.04
CA SER A 130 -9.55 -1.31 19.01
C SER A 130 -9.76 -2.70 18.42
N TRP A 131 -8.83 -3.16 17.66
CA TRP A 131 -8.93 -4.38 16.92
C TRP A 131 -8.01 -5.46 17.52
N PRO A 132 -8.40 -6.73 17.60
CA PRO A 132 -9.67 -7.37 17.21
C PRO A 132 -10.71 -7.47 18.35
N TYR A 133 -10.64 -6.65 19.33
CA TYR A 133 -11.32 -6.81 20.61
C TYR A 133 -12.59 -5.96 20.77
N GLU A 134 -13.08 -5.38 19.71
CA GLU A 134 -14.35 -4.65 19.70
C GLU A 134 -15.48 -5.40 19.09
#